data_a361c3c84a1dbda7394bf21532141e05
#
_entry.id   a361c3c84a1dbda7394bf21532141e05
#
_cell.length_a   1.000
_cell.length_b   1.000
_cell.length_c   1.000
_cell.angle_alpha   90.00
_cell.angle_beta   90.00
_cell.angle_gamma   90.00
#
_symmetry.space_group_name_H-M   'P 1'
#
loop_
_entity.id
_entity.type
_entity.pdbx_description
1 polymer ?
#
loop_
_entity_poly.entity_id
_entity_poly.type
_entity_poly.pdbx_seq_one_letter_code
_entity_poly.pdbx_strand_id
1 'polypeptide(L)'
;LCNLLAGYITHPNVAGATVLSLGCQKAQIAMLKQAVASKDPQGLRPVHYLEQQASTSEDALIEQALGTIFDGLREANQVTRQPAPLSALRIGVECGGSDGFSGLSANPVVGGVIDRLVALGGSGILSEFPELCGVEHELLSRCVDDATAERFSSLMRAYQRHADAVGASFSMNPSPGNIRDGLITDAMKSAGAAKKGGDSPVVEVLDYTETATRPG
;
A
#
# COMPACT_ATOMS: atom_id res chain seq x y z
N LEU A 1 -2.94 8.65 -10.36
CA LEU A 1 -3.42 9.35 -9.15
C LEU A 1 -4.84 8.92 -8.78
N CYS A 2 -5.86 9.04 -9.68
CA CYS A 2 -7.26 8.71 -9.34
C CYS A 2 -7.43 7.25 -8.87
N ASN A 3 -6.76 6.28 -9.49
CA ASN A 3 -6.80 4.88 -9.05
C ASN A 3 -6.18 4.67 -7.65
N LEU A 4 -5.13 5.42 -7.32
CA LEU A 4 -4.53 5.39 -5.99
C LEU A 4 -5.49 5.96 -4.94
N LEU A 5 -6.05 7.14 -5.20
CA LEU A 5 -7.04 7.75 -4.31
C LEU A 5 -8.28 6.86 -4.14
N ALA A 6 -8.76 6.24 -5.24
CA ALA A 6 -9.87 5.29 -5.17
C ALA A 6 -9.53 4.07 -4.29
N GLY A 7 -8.29 3.59 -4.32
CA GLY A 7 -7.83 2.52 -3.44
C GLY A 7 -7.93 2.88 -1.96
N TYR A 8 -7.55 4.11 -1.58
CA TYR A 8 -7.74 4.59 -0.20
C TYR A 8 -9.22 4.75 0.16
N ILE A 9 -10.01 5.38 -0.72
CA ILE A 9 -11.44 5.62 -0.47
C ILE A 9 -12.21 4.31 -0.27
N THR A 10 -11.90 3.29 -1.05
CA THR A 10 -12.60 2.00 -1.02
C THR A 10 -11.96 0.98 -0.07
N HIS A 11 -10.92 1.38 0.68
CA HIS A 11 -10.26 0.48 1.62
C HIS A 11 -11.23 -0.04 2.69
N PRO A 12 -11.17 -1.33 3.07
CA PRO A 12 -12.09 -1.92 4.06
C PRO A 12 -12.15 -1.19 5.41
N ASN A 13 -11.08 -0.53 5.82
CA ASN A 13 -11.01 0.21 7.08
C ASN A 13 -11.44 1.68 6.93
N VAL A 14 -11.95 2.09 5.77
CA VAL A 14 -12.46 3.44 5.52
C VAL A 14 -13.98 3.38 5.48
N ALA A 15 -14.62 4.15 6.35
CA ALA A 15 -16.08 4.19 6.45
C ALA A 15 -16.73 5.04 5.35
N GLY A 16 -16.04 6.05 4.87
CA GLY A 16 -16.48 6.95 3.81
C GLY A 16 -15.43 8.04 3.55
N ALA A 17 -15.66 8.91 2.57
CA ALA A 17 -14.72 9.96 2.24
C ALA A 17 -15.42 11.25 1.82
N THR A 18 -14.84 12.39 2.17
CA THR A 18 -15.17 13.69 1.61
C THR A 18 -14.01 14.20 0.79
N VAL A 19 -14.24 14.38 -0.50
CA VAL A 19 -13.25 14.81 -1.48
C VAL A 19 -13.46 16.30 -1.75
N LEU A 20 -12.43 17.10 -1.44
CA LEU A 20 -12.40 18.52 -1.78
C LEU A 20 -11.61 18.68 -3.09
N SER A 21 -12.24 19.22 -4.10
CA SER A 21 -11.68 19.47 -5.42
C SER A 21 -11.55 20.98 -5.65
N LEU A 22 -10.45 21.40 -6.25
CA LEU A 22 -10.31 22.79 -6.69
C LEU A 22 -11.29 23.13 -7.84
N GLY A 23 -11.48 22.18 -8.78
CA GLY A 23 -12.31 22.34 -9.98
C GLY A 23 -11.50 22.34 -11.28
N CYS A 24 -10.31 22.95 -11.31
CA CYS A 24 -9.47 23.08 -12.51
C CYS A 24 -8.22 22.17 -12.52
N GLN A 25 -8.07 21.27 -11.55
CA GLN A 25 -6.95 20.32 -11.52
C GLN A 25 -7.12 19.22 -12.57
N LYS A 26 -5.99 18.59 -12.99
CA LYS A 26 -6.02 17.49 -13.97
C LYS A 26 -6.76 16.25 -13.47
N ALA A 27 -6.71 15.96 -12.16
CA ALA A 27 -7.45 14.85 -11.54
C ALA A 27 -8.91 15.28 -11.29
N GLN A 28 -9.70 15.32 -12.34
CA GLN A 28 -11.10 15.74 -12.28
C GLN A 28 -11.98 14.80 -11.43
N ILE A 29 -13.00 15.36 -10.78
CA ILE A 29 -13.97 14.58 -9.97
C ILE A 29 -14.58 13.42 -10.78
N ALA A 30 -14.90 13.64 -12.06
CA ALA A 30 -15.46 12.59 -12.91
C ALA A 30 -14.50 11.39 -13.05
N MET A 31 -13.21 11.63 -13.21
CA MET A 31 -12.20 10.56 -13.29
C MET A 31 -12.08 9.81 -11.96
N LEU A 32 -12.13 10.51 -10.84
CA LEU A 32 -12.09 9.88 -9.53
C LEU A 32 -13.35 9.07 -9.25
N LYS A 33 -14.53 9.58 -9.58
CA LYS A 33 -15.81 8.84 -9.49
C LYS A 33 -15.76 7.53 -10.28
N GLN A 34 -15.23 7.57 -11.49
CA GLN A 34 -15.08 6.37 -12.32
C GLN A 34 -14.11 5.36 -11.68
N ALA A 35 -12.99 5.83 -11.15
CA ALA A 35 -12.01 4.98 -10.47
C ALA A 35 -12.59 4.35 -9.19
N VAL A 36 -13.35 5.11 -8.40
CA VAL A 36 -14.06 4.60 -7.22
C VAL A 36 -15.09 3.55 -7.61
N ALA A 37 -15.94 3.85 -8.61
CA ALA A 37 -16.96 2.91 -9.08
C ALA A 37 -16.36 1.60 -9.62
N SER A 38 -15.17 1.64 -10.22
CA SER A 38 -14.50 0.42 -10.68
C SER A 38 -14.01 -0.48 -9.54
N LYS A 39 -13.67 0.10 -8.38
CA LYS A 39 -13.18 -0.63 -7.20
C LYS A 39 -14.29 -0.97 -6.21
N ASP A 40 -15.33 -0.17 -6.15
CA ASP A 40 -16.53 -0.38 -5.32
C ASP A 40 -17.81 -0.27 -6.19
N PRO A 41 -18.07 -1.27 -7.04
CA PRO A 41 -19.22 -1.24 -7.95
C PRO A 41 -20.57 -1.30 -7.24
N GLN A 42 -20.58 -1.72 -5.97
CA GLN A 42 -21.80 -1.76 -5.13
C GLN A 42 -22.05 -0.44 -4.40
N GLY A 43 -21.09 0.49 -4.41
CA GLY A 43 -21.21 1.76 -3.73
C GLY A 43 -21.32 1.65 -2.21
N LEU A 44 -20.61 0.70 -1.62
CA LEU A 44 -20.65 0.42 -0.17
C LEU A 44 -20.05 1.53 0.68
N ARG A 45 -19.24 2.40 0.05
CA ARG A 45 -18.60 3.54 0.72
C ARG A 45 -19.26 4.84 0.30
N PRO A 46 -19.87 5.59 1.22
CA PRO A 46 -20.38 6.92 0.92
C PRO A 46 -19.21 7.86 0.59
N VAL A 47 -19.29 8.51 -0.57
CA VAL A 47 -18.26 9.47 -1.01
C VAL A 47 -18.93 10.77 -1.42
N HIS A 48 -18.56 11.84 -0.74
CA HIS A 48 -19.05 13.18 -1.03
C HIS A 48 -17.99 13.96 -1.79
N TYR A 49 -18.41 14.64 -2.85
CA TYR A 49 -17.52 15.42 -3.72
C TYR A 49 -17.95 16.87 -3.68
N LEU A 50 -17.06 17.73 -3.21
CA LEU A 50 -17.26 19.18 -3.13
C LEU A 50 -16.23 19.87 -4.01
N GLU A 51 -16.64 20.91 -4.71
CA GLU A 51 -15.80 21.66 -5.64
C GLU A 51 -15.73 23.12 -5.24
N GLN A 52 -14.52 23.64 -5.02
CA GLN A 52 -14.30 25.00 -4.54
C GLN A 52 -14.81 26.04 -5.55
N GLN A 53 -14.52 25.84 -6.84
CA GLN A 53 -14.96 26.81 -7.88
C GLN A 53 -16.48 26.79 -8.12
N ALA A 54 -17.20 25.78 -7.69
CA ALA A 54 -18.64 25.70 -7.74
C ALA A 54 -19.32 26.24 -6.47
N SER A 55 -18.55 26.49 -5.42
CA SER A 55 -19.04 26.97 -4.15
C SER A 55 -19.19 28.50 -4.14
N THR A 56 -20.13 29.03 -3.37
CA THR A 56 -20.38 30.47 -3.28
C THR A 56 -19.27 31.23 -2.55
N SER A 57 -18.60 30.55 -1.60
CA SER A 57 -17.44 31.06 -0.88
C SER A 57 -16.65 29.90 -0.29
N GLU A 58 -15.43 30.18 0.18
CA GLU A 58 -14.60 29.18 0.88
C GLU A 58 -15.21 28.77 2.21
N ASP A 59 -15.77 29.72 2.96
CA ASP A 59 -16.45 29.43 4.23
C ASP A 59 -17.67 28.52 4.03
N ALA A 60 -18.46 28.73 2.98
CA ALA A 60 -19.59 27.88 2.66
C ALA A 60 -19.15 26.46 2.27
N LEU A 61 -18.03 26.32 1.55
CA LEU A 61 -17.44 25.01 1.23
C LEU A 61 -17.00 24.28 2.50
N ILE A 62 -16.31 24.98 3.40
CA ILE A 62 -15.82 24.41 4.67
C ILE A 62 -17.00 24.00 5.55
N GLU A 63 -18.01 24.83 5.69
CA GLU A 63 -19.22 24.53 6.46
C GLU A 63 -19.91 23.27 5.92
N GLN A 64 -20.11 23.19 4.61
CA GLN A 64 -20.70 22.02 3.96
C GLN A 64 -19.83 20.76 4.17
N ALA A 65 -18.51 20.87 4.02
CA ALA A 65 -17.59 19.75 4.22
C ALA A 65 -17.64 19.24 5.67
N LEU A 66 -17.60 20.16 6.65
CA LEU A 66 -17.66 19.81 8.08
C LEU A 66 -18.98 19.13 8.44
N GLY A 67 -20.12 19.66 7.95
CA GLY A 67 -21.43 19.05 8.16
C GLY A 67 -21.49 17.63 7.61
N THR A 68 -21.07 17.45 6.37
CA THR A 68 -21.03 16.14 5.71
C THR A 68 -20.11 15.13 6.44
N ILE A 69 -18.93 15.57 6.87
CA ILE A 69 -17.99 14.72 7.62
C ILE A 69 -18.59 14.33 8.98
N PHE A 70 -19.22 15.27 9.68
CA PHE A 70 -19.80 15.01 10.99
C PHE A 70 -20.95 13.99 10.91
N ASP A 71 -21.82 14.12 9.91
CA ASP A 71 -22.89 13.14 9.69
C ASP A 71 -22.32 11.75 9.34
N GLY A 72 -21.32 11.69 8.45
CA GLY A 72 -20.64 10.44 8.12
C GLY A 72 -19.97 9.80 9.34
N LEU A 73 -19.36 10.58 10.24
CA LEU A 73 -18.79 10.07 11.49
C LEU A 73 -19.86 9.50 12.43
N ARG A 74 -21.03 10.14 12.50
CA ARG A 74 -22.16 9.63 13.30
C ARG A 74 -22.64 8.27 12.78
N GLU A 75 -22.75 8.09 11.46
CA GLU A 75 -23.11 6.84 10.83
C GLU A 75 -22.02 5.78 11.07
N ALA A 76 -20.77 6.10 10.82
CA ALA A 76 -19.63 5.20 11.05
C ALA A 76 -19.56 4.71 12.50
N ASN A 77 -19.91 5.56 13.47
CA ASN A 77 -19.89 5.20 14.89
C ASN A 77 -21.02 4.22 15.30
N GLN A 78 -22.00 3.97 14.43
CA GLN A 78 -23.06 2.98 14.68
C GLN A 78 -22.65 1.58 14.24
N VAL A 79 -21.54 1.42 13.51
CA VAL A 79 -21.05 0.13 13.04
C VAL A 79 -20.59 -0.71 14.21
N THR A 80 -21.16 -1.90 14.36
CA THR A 80 -20.77 -2.87 15.36
C THR A 80 -19.79 -3.89 14.79
N ARG A 81 -18.78 -4.25 15.60
CA ARG A 81 -17.81 -5.28 15.22
C ARG A 81 -18.48 -6.65 15.15
N GLN A 82 -18.14 -7.39 14.10
CA GLN A 82 -18.61 -8.76 13.90
C GLN A 82 -17.42 -9.72 13.90
N PRO A 83 -17.60 -10.98 14.32
CA PRO A 83 -16.59 -12.02 14.15
C PRO A 83 -16.23 -12.18 12.67
N ALA A 84 -14.93 -12.29 12.38
CA ALA A 84 -14.43 -12.55 11.04
C ALA A 84 -13.34 -13.64 11.09
N PRO A 85 -13.25 -14.49 10.07
CA PRO A 85 -12.18 -15.48 9.98
C PRO A 85 -10.84 -14.78 9.71
N LEU A 86 -9.72 -15.39 10.14
CA LEU A 86 -8.38 -14.87 9.87
C LEU A 86 -8.06 -14.80 8.36
N SER A 87 -8.73 -15.61 7.55
CA SER A 87 -8.63 -15.55 6.08
C SER A 87 -9.12 -14.23 5.48
N ALA A 88 -9.88 -13.42 6.22
CA ALA A 88 -10.24 -12.06 5.81
C ALA A 88 -9.17 -11.02 6.13
N LEU A 89 -8.14 -11.36 6.91
CA LEU A 89 -7.10 -10.43 7.34
C LEU A 89 -5.98 -10.36 6.29
N ARG A 90 -5.66 -9.13 5.89
CA ARG A 90 -4.51 -8.81 5.03
C ARG A 90 -3.63 -7.82 5.78
N ILE A 91 -2.34 -8.15 5.91
CA ILE A 91 -1.36 -7.30 6.60
C ILE A 91 -0.30 -6.86 5.60
N GLY A 92 -0.19 -5.55 5.39
CA GLY A 92 0.96 -4.96 4.71
C GLY A 92 2.10 -4.76 5.69
N VAL A 93 3.32 -5.10 5.28
CA VAL A 93 4.54 -4.89 6.05
C VAL A 93 5.47 -3.95 5.31
N GLU A 94 6.05 -3.01 6.06
CA GLU A 94 6.87 -1.92 5.56
C GLU A 94 7.98 -1.60 6.54
N CYS A 95 9.02 -0.90 6.07
CA CYS A 95 10.10 -0.40 6.94
C CYS A 95 9.62 0.81 7.74
N GLY A 96 9.92 0.83 9.04
CA GLY A 96 9.67 1.99 9.89
C GLY A 96 10.96 2.77 10.13
N GLY A 97 11.69 2.42 11.21
CA GLY A 97 13.03 2.92 11.49
C GLY A 97 14.07 1.93 10.99
N SER A 98 14.89 2.35 10.04
CA SER A 98 15.93 1.47 9.48
C SER A 98 17.20 1.55 10.35
N ASP A 99 17.47 0.52 11.12
CA ASP A 99 18.70 0.35 11.89
C ASP A 99 19.36 -1.00 11.59
N GLY A 100 20.63 -1.17 12.01
CA GLY A 100 21.40 -2.38 11.73
C GLY A 100 20.91 -3.63 12.45
N PHE A 101 20.04 -3.51 13.43
CA PHE A 101 19.60 -4.63 14.27
C PHE A 101 18.18 -5.11 13.93
N SER A 102 17.36 -4.29 13.30
CA SER A 102 15.97 -4.64 12.92
C SER A 102 15.90 -5.85 12.00
N GLY A 103 16.85 -6.00 11.08
CA GLY A 103 16.96 -7.17 10.19
C GLY A 103 17.23 -8.50 10.91
N LEU A 104 17.81 -8.44 12.11
CA LEU A 104 18.12 -9.62 12.94
C LEU A 104 17.05 -9.88 14.01
N SER A 105 16.25 -8.91 14.36
CA SER A 105 15.29 -8.97 15.46
C SER A 105 13.84 -8.78 15.02
N ALA A 106 13.41 -7.55 14.81
CA ALA A 106 12.03 -7.20 14.54
C ALA A 106 11.52 -7.79 13.20
N ASN A 107 12.31 -7.70 12.13
CA ASN A 107 11.88 -8.14 10.80
C ASN A 107 11.63 -9.66 10.74
N PRO A 108 12.49 -10.56 11.26
CA PRO A 108 12.18 -11.98 11.35
C PRO A 108 10.95 -12.31 12.20
N VAL A 109 10.70 -11.55 13.28
CA VAL A 109 9.50 -11.72 14.10
C VAL A 109 8.25 -11.36 13.29
N VAL A 110 8.28 -10.24 12.55
CA VAL A 110 7.20 -9.85 11.64
C VAL A 110 6.97 -10.94 10.59
N GLY A 111 8.05 -11.44 9.97
CA GLY A 111 7.96 -12.53 9.01
C GLY A 111 7.31 -13.79 9.59
N GLY A 112 7.69 -14.17 10.81
CA GLY A 112 7.06 -15.30 11.50
C GLY A 112 5.57 -15.08 11.82
N VAL A 113 5.12 -13.83 11.97
CA VAL A 113 3.69 -13.51 12.08
C VAL A 113 3.00 -13.66 10.73
N ILE A 114 3.62 -13.19 9.65
CA ILE A 114 3.09 -13.36 8.28
C ILE A 114 2.95 -14.85 7.93
N ASP A 115 3.95 -15.68 8.18
CA ASP A 115 3.88 -17.12 7.91
C ASP A 115 2.70 -17.79 8.63
N ARG A 116 2.47 -17.43 9.88
CA ARG A 116 1.31 -17.95 10.66
C ARG A 116 -0.01 -17.45 10.09
N LEU A 117 -0.07 -16.19 9.70
CA LEU A 117 -1.27 -15.61 9.08
C LEU A 117 -1.61 -16.32 7.78
N VAL A 118 -0.61 -16.53 6.92
CA VAL A 118 -0.77 -17.25 5.64
C VAL A 118 -1.21 -18.69 5.88
N ALA A 119 -0.60 -19.39 6.84
CA ALA A 119 -1.01 -20.76 7.22
C ALA A 119 -2.48 -20.83 7.72
N LEU A 120 -3.03 -19.73 8.23
CA LEU A 120 -4.44 -19.61 8.67
C LEU A 120 -5.35 -19.05 7.55
N GLY A 121 -4.84 -18.94 6.32
CA GLY A 121 -5.58 -18.51 5.14
C GLY A 121 -5.65 -16.99 4.92
N GLY A 122 -4.98 -16.20 5.76
CA GLY A 122 -4.83 -14.75 5.54
C GLY A 122 -3.76 -14.41 4.53
N SER A 123 -3.43 -13.13 4.39
CA SER A 123 -2.45 -12.67 3.39
C SER A 123 -1.44 -11.69 3.99
N GLY A 124 -0.18 -11.83 3.59
CA GLY A 124 0.88 -10.87 3.83
C GLY A 124 1.22 -10.09 2.55
N ILE A 125 1.42 -8.80 2.64
CA ILE A 125 1.86 -7.96 1.53
C ILE A 125 3.20 -7.35 1.90
N LEU A 126 4.25 -7.79 1.24
CA LEU A 126 5.59 -7.19 1.36
C LEU A 126 5.64 -5.96 0.44
N SER A 127 5.70 -4.78 1.03
CA SER A 127 5.83 -3.51 0.33
C SER A 127 7.30 -3.07 0.21
N GLU A 128 7.53 -1.85 -0.27
CA GLU A 128 8.88 -1.30 -0.48
C GLU A 128 9.71 -2.11 -1.48
N PHE A 129 9.10 -2.43 -2.60
CA PHE A 129 9.69 -3.24 -3.67
C PHE A 129 11.15 -2.87 -4.04
N PRO A 130 11.55 -1.57 -4.12
CA PRO A 130 12.94 -1.20 -4.41
C PRO A 130 13.95 -1.67 -3.36
N GLU A 131 13.52 -1.84 -2.11
CA GLU A 131 14.41 -2.33 -1.05
C GLU A 131 14.79 -3.80 -1.19
N LEU A 132 14.10 -4.53 -2.08
CA LEU A 132 14.38 -5.94 -2.36
C LEU A 132 15.50 -6.13 -3.41
N CYS A 133 16.09 -5.03 -3.91
CA CYS A 133 17.22 -5.07 -4.80
C CYS A 133 18.44 -5.73 -4.13
N GLY A 134 19.03 -6.72 -4.83
CA GLY A 134 20.16 -7.51 -4.32
C GLY A 134 19.77 -8.79 -3.58
N VAL A 135 18.49 -9.02 -3.30
CA VAL A 135 17.96 -10.26 -2.69
C VAL A 135 16.88 -10.91 -3.54
N GLU A 136 16.78 -10.52 -4.81
CA GLU A 136 15.75 -11.00 -5.73
C GLU A 136 15.68 -12.52 -5.80
N HIS A 137 16.83 -13.19 -5.78
CA HIS A 137 16.88 -14.65 -5.90
C HIS A 137 16.14 -15.36 -4.75
N GLU A 138 16.16 -14.81 -3.54
CA GLU A 138 15.44 -15.36 -2.38
C GLU A 138 13.93 -15.33 -2.65
N LEU A 139 13.42 -14.20 -3.14
CA LEU A 139 12.00 -14.04 -3.44
C LEU A 139 11.58 -14.83 -4.69
N LEU A 140 12.40 -14.84 -5.72
CA LEU A 140 12.16 -15.62 -6.94
C LEU A 140 12.07 -17.13 -6.66
N SER A 141 12.91 -17.64 -5.75
CA SER A 141 12.86 -19.05 -5.36
C SER A 141 11.59 -19.45 -4.62
N ARG A 142 10.85 -18.48 -4.09
CA ARG A 142 9.59 -18.67 -3.38
C ARG A 142 8.36 -18.44 -4.24
N CYS A 143 8.52 -17.94 -5.48
CA CYS A 143 7.40 -17.76 -6.39
C CYS A 143 6.73 -19.08 -6.72
N VAL A 144 5.41 -19.10 -6.71
CA VAL A 144 4.60 -20.32 -6.94
C VAL A 144 4.67 -20.83 -8.37
N ASP A 145 5.03 -19.96 -9.31
CA ASP A 145 5.18 -20.29 -10.72
C ASP A 145 6.13 -19.31 -11.45
N ASP A 146 6.56 -19.72 -12.65
CA ASP A 146 7.48 -18.93 -13.48
C ASP A 146 6.88 -17.58 -13.91
N ALA A 147 5.57 -17.49 -14.08
CA ALA A 147 4.89 -16.25 -14.46
C ALA A 147 4.99 -15.21 -13.34
N THR A 148 4.82 -15.62 -12.09
CA THR A 148 5.01 -14.77 -10.91
C THR A 148 6.46 -14.31 -10.79
N ALA A 149 7.41 -15.19 -11.00
CA ALA A 149 8.85 -14.89 -10.97
C ALA A 149 9.24 -13.89 -12.08
N GLU A 150 8.76 -14.11 -13.31
CA GLU A 150 9.02 -13.19 -14.43
C GLU A 150 8.39 -11.82 -14.20
N ARG A 151 7.18 -11.77 -13.62
CA ARG A 151 6.53 -10.50 -13.27
C ARG A 151 7.36 -9.73 -12.23
N PHE A 152 7.85 -10.39 -11.18
CA PHE A 152 8.76 -9.79 -10.19
C PHE A 152 9.98 -9.18 -10.87
N SER A 153 10.67 -9.97 -11.69
CA SER A 153 11.87 -9.51 -12.40
C SER A 153 11.58 -8.34 -13.35
N SER A 154 10.45 -8.37 -14.03
CA SER A 154 10.03 -7.31 -14.96
C SER A 154 9.73 -6.00 -14.25
N LEU A 155 9.05 -6.05 -13.10
CA LEU A 155 8.78 -4.85 -12.29
C LEU A 155 10.07 -4.28 -11.68
N MET A 156 11.00 -5.13 -11.22
CA MET A 156 12.31 -4.66 -10.72
C MET A 156 13.08 -3.90 -11.82
N ARG A 157 13.14 -4.47 -13.03
CA ARG A 157 13.75 -3.80 -14.19
C ARG A 157 13.03 -2.49 -14.57
N ALA A 158 11.70 -2.45 -14.47
CA ALA A 158 10.92 -1.25 -14.75
C ALA A 158 11.20 -0.15 -13.73
N TYR A 159 11.26 -0.51 -12.46
CA TYR A 159 11.58 0.44 -11.39
C TYR A 159 12.99 1.02 -11.53
N GLN A 160 13.97 0.16 -11.85
CA GLN A 160 15.33 0.62 -12.12
C GLN A 160 15.38 1.66 -13.25
N ARG A 161 14.70 1.39 -14.38
CA ARG A 161 14.61 2.37 -15.48
C ARG A 161 13.98 3.69 -15.06
N HIS A 162 12.98 3.67 -14.18
CA HIS A 162 12.38 4.91 -13.65
C HIS A 162 13.35 5.67 -12.74
N ALA A 163 14.11 4.98 -11.91
CA ALA A 163 15.15 5.60 -11.09
C ALA A 163 16.23 6.25 -11.95
N ASP A 164 16.74 5.51 -12.93
CA ASP A 164 17.77 6.01 -13.86
C ASP A 164 17.30 7.27 -14.63
N ALA A 165 16.04 7.30 -15.04
CA ALA A 165 15.45 8.42 -15.77
C ALA A 165 15.41 9.74 -14.97
N VAL A 166 15.44 9.67 -13.65
CA VAL A 166 15.48 10.83 -12.74
C VAL A 166 16.85 11.02 -12.08
N GLY A 167 17.87 10.29 -12.54
CA GLY A 167 19.25 10.39 -12.01
C GLY A 167 19.42 9.76 -10.64
N ALA A 168 18.50 8.84 -10.24
CA ALA A 168 18.60 8.05 -9.02
C ALA A 168 19.08 6.63 -9.32
N SER A 169 19.47 5.90 -8.28
CA SER A 169 19.80 4.46 -8.38
C SER A 169 19.48 3.74 -7.07
N PHE A 170 19.38 2.43 -7.12
CA PHE A 170 19.21 1.60 -5.91
C PHE A 170 20.37 1.77 -4.91
N SER A 171 21.59 2.05 -5.40
CA SER A 171 22.76 2.29 -4.54
C SER A 171 22.68 3.57 -3.69
N MET A 172 21.69 4.44 -3.92
CA MET A 172 21.41 5.58 -3.05
C MET A 172 20.65 5.20 -1.77
N ASN A 173 20.23 3.97 -1.64
CA ASN A 173 19.62 3.38 -0.46
C ASN A 173 20.59 2.32 0.12
N PRO A 174 20.97 2.34 1.41
CA PRO A 174 20.44 3.19 2.49
C PRO A 174 20.92 4.65 2.46
N SER A 175 20.13 5.52 3.08
CA SER A 175 20.48 6.93 3.22
C SER A 175 21.68 7.11 4.19
N PRO A 176 22.38 8.26 4.13
CA PRO A 176 23.44 8.56 5.11
C PRO A 176 22.96 8.48 6.58
N GLY A 177 21.70 8.76 6.85
CA GLY A 177 21.11 8.61 8.19
C GLY A 177 21.02 7.14 8.59
N ASN A 178 20.51 6.29 7.72
CA ASN A 178 20.44 4.85 7.99
C ASN A 178 21.83 4.22 8.20
N ILE A 179 22.85 4.69 7.47
CA ILE A 179 24.24 4.21 7.65
C ILE A 179 24.75 4.60 9.04
N ARG A 180 24.49 5.82 9.51
CA ARG A 180 24.85 6.24 10.87
C ARG A 180 24.16 5.41 11.95
N ASP A 181 22.91 4.98 11.67
CA ASP A 181 22.11 4.17 12.57
C ASP A 181 22.42 2.66 12.47
N GLY A 182 23.51 2.30 11.78
CA GLY A 182 24.08 0.96 11.74
C GLY A 182 23.75 0.10 10.53
N LEU A 183 23.04 0.62 9.52
CA LEU A 183 22.87 -0.05 8.22
C LEU A 183 24.14 0.17 7.38
N ILE A 184 25.06 -0.77 7.47
CA ILE A 184 26.41 -0.66 6.87
C ILE A 184 26.34 -0.76 5.33
N THR A 185 25.43 -1.56 4.79
CA THR A 185 25.30 -1.81 3.36
C THR A 185 23.84 -1.90 2.91
N ASP A 186 23.59 -1.67 1.60
CA ASP A 186 22.33 -1.92 0.93
C ASP A 186 21.89 -3.39 1.04
N ALA A 187 22.82 -4.34 0.89
CA ALA A 187 22.53 -5.77 1.03
C ALA A 187 21.98 -6.11 2.43
N MET A 188 22.51 -5.49 3.50
CA MET A 188 22.02 -5.68 4.87
C MET A 188 20.59 -5.16 5.02
N LYS A 189 20.28 -4.01 4.42
CA LYS A 189 18.94 -3.45 4.40
C LYS A 189 17.96 -4.33 3.61
N SER A 190 18.36 -4.77 2.42
CA SER A 190 17.54 -5.60 1.52
C SER A 190 17.24 -6.98 2.11
N ALA A 191 18.24 -7.65 2.69
CA ALA A 191 18.03 -8.93 3.38
C ALA A 191 17.07 -8.78 4.58
N GLY A 192 17.22 -7.71 5.35
CA GLY A 192 16.32 -7.38 6.45
C GLY A 192 14.89 -7.09 5.96
N ALA A 193 14.74 -6.36 4.87
CA ALA A 193 13.44 -6.07 4.27
C ALA A 193 12.73 -7.36 3.83
N ALA A 194 13.42 -8.25 3.11
CA ALA A 194 12.86 -9.53 2.65
C ALA A 194 12.37 -10.40 3.81
N LYS A 195 13.05 -10.38 4.96
CA LYS A 195 12.66 -11.17 6.16
C LYS A 195 11.31 -10.76 6.75
N LYS A 196 10.84 -9.55 6.51
CA LYS A 196 9.48 -9.14 6.93
C LYS A 196 8.37 -9.95 6.22
N GLY A 197 8.65 -10.50 5.03
CA GLY A 197 7.71 -11.34 4.29
C GLY A 197 7.67 -12.80 4.75
N GLY A 198 8.44 -13.21 5.76
CA GLY A 198 8.54 -14.60 6.18
C GLY A 198 9.15 -15.51 5.12
N ASP A 199 8.82 -16.80 5.20
CA ASP A 199 9.27 -17.83 4.27
C ASP A 199 8.11 -18.41 3.41
N SER A 200 6.91 -17.85 3.54
CA SER A 200 5.71 -18.26 2.80
C SER A 200 5.89 -18.05 1.28
N PRO A 201 5.21 -18.86 0.43
CA PRO A 201 5.27 -18.69 -1.02
C PRO A 201 4.80 -17.30 -1.49
N VAL A 202 5.47 -16.76 -2.50
CA VAL A 202 5.04 -15.55 -3.21
C VAL A 202 4.02 -15.96 -4.27
N VAL A 203 2.76 -15.69 -4.01
CA VAL A 203 1.64 -16.13 -4.86
C VAL A 203 1.25 -15.10 -5.91
N GLU A 204 1.60 -13.83 -5.71
CA GLU A 204 1.24 -12.73 -6.60
C GLU A 204 2.24 -11.59 -6.48
N VAL A 205 2.51 -10.90 -7.57
CA VAL A 205 3.33 -9.69 -7.62
C VAL A 205 2.50 -8.57 -8.23
N LEU A 206 2.34 -7.49 -7.49
CA LEU A 206 1.42 -6.40 -7.82
C LEU A 206 2.19 -5.14 -8.23
N ASP A 207 1.69 -4.46 -9.26
CA ASP A 207 2.08 -3.10 -9.60
C ASP A 207 1.20 -2.10 -8.84
N TYR A 208 1.54 -0.81 -8.92
CA TYR A 208 0.77 0.26 -8.28
C TYR A 208 -0.71 0.21 -8.65
N THR A 209 -1.57 0.33 -7.65
CA THR A 209 -3.03 0.36 -7.76
C THR A 209 -3.69 -0.98 -8.13
N GLU A 210 -2.94 -2.04 -8.34
CA GLU A 210 -3.49 -3.39 -8.49
C GLU A 210 -4.03 -3.91 -7.16
N THR A 211 -4.97 -4.81 -7.25
CA THR A 211 -5.63 -5.40 -6.06
C THR A 211 -5.20 -6.85 -5.91
N ALA A 212 -4.74 -7.22 -4.73
CA ALA A 212 -4.43 -8.62 -4.42
C ALA A 212 -5.69 -9.48 -4.57
N THR A 213 -5.59 -10.54 -5.37
CA THR A 213 -6.70 -11.44 -5.68
C THR A 213 -6.53 -12.82 -5.07
N ARG A 214 -5.30 -13.20 -4.74
CA ARG A 214 -4.94 -14.52 -4.20
C ARG A 214 -4.59 -14.42 -2.71
N PRO A 215 -5.01 -15.37 -1.87
CA PRO A 215 -4.50 -15.49 -0.51
C PRO A 215 -3.05 -15.99 -0.51
N GLY A 216 -2.22 -15.46 0.38
CA GLY A 216 -0.82 -15.84 0.47
C GLY A 216 0.08 -14.78 1.07
#